data_e67f7d49f7009531fee6532dd79c4e44
#
_entry.id   e67f7d49f7009531fee6532dd79c4e44
#
_cell.length_a   1.000
_cell.length_b   1.000
_cell.length_c   1.000
_cell.angle_alpha   90.00
_cell.angle_beta   90.00
_cell.angle_gamma   90.00
#
_symmetry.space_group_name_H-M   'P 1'
#
loop_
_entity.id
_entity.type
_entity.pdbx_description
1 polymer ?
#
loop_
_entity_poly.entity_id
_entity_poly.type
_entity_poly.pdbx_seq_one_letter_code
_entity_poly.pdbx_strand_id
1 'polypeptide(L)'
;MRRIPAAAGSVALLAALATACSSGDAAPAGGSGPATYDLPARTARPGETVLHRPTVRSGDMAFTVIGLRGRMNTVAGSHADVPPEGQFIRIRLVVENTGRITSTFDTRKQLLVASDGRVFRPDLDAMLIRRQPTSLDVGSGVRVEMDLWYDVPRQVKEAALRVVGSPTMGAAADPPLADVRLG
;
A
#
# COMPACT_ATOMS: atom_id res chain seq x y z
N MET A 1 -47.71 -23.59 -58.65
CA MET A 1 -49.19 -23.86 -58.70
C MET A 1 -49.71 -24.04 -57.28
N ARG A 2 -50.86 -23.40 -56.99
CA ARG A 2 -51.72 -23.41 -55.80
C ARG A 2 -51.25 -22.60 -54.60
N ARG A 3 -51.66 -21.37 -54.39
CA ARG A 3 -52.98 -20.75 -54.03
C ARG A 3 -53.39 -20.98 -52.58
N ILE A 4 -53.35 -19.86 -51.84
CA ILE A 4 -54.00 -19.29 -50.66
C ILE A 4 -55.39 -19.89 -50.34
N PRO A 5 -55.91 -19.88 -49.06
CA PRO A 5 -56.50 -18.66 -48.59
C PRO A 5 -56.35 -18.34 -47.07
N ALA A 6 -56.65 -17.08 -46.80
CA ALA A 6 -56.84 -16.40 -45.53
C ALA A 6 -58.05 -16.85 -44.72
N ALA A 7 -58.05 -16.66 -43.44
CA ALA A 7 -59.22 -16.37 -42.63
C ALA A 7 -58.95 -15.47 -41.47
N ALA A 8 -59.74 -14.43 -41.40
CA ALA A 8 -59.77 -13.39 -40.37
C ALA A 8 -60.50 -13.86 -39.11
N GLY A 9 -60.15 -13.28 -37.98
CA GLY A 9 -60.90 -13.47 -36.75
C GLY A 9 -60.54 -12.40 -35.72
N SER A 10 -61.30 -11.31 -35.80
CA SER A 10 -61.27 -10.22 -34.79
C SER A 10 -62.03 -10.64 -33.55
N VAL A 11 -61.46 -10.52 -32.37
CA VAL A 11 -62.20 -10.28 -31.13
C VAL A 11 -61.49 -9.28 -30.29
N ALA A 12 -62.10 -8.12 -30.14
CA ALA A 12 -61.77 -7.08 -29.18
C ALA A 12 -62.31 -7.47 -27.80
N LEU A 13 -61.51 -7.34 -26.80
CA LEU A 13 -62.01 -7.23 -25.43
C LEU A 13 -61.25 -6.18 -24.67
N LEU A 14 -61.96 -5.10 -24.34
CA LEU A 14 -61.60 -4.06 -23.39
C LEU A 14 -61.59 -4.65 -21.99
N ALA A 15 -60.57 -4.31 -21.20
CA ALA A 15 -60.72 -4.24 -19.74
C ALA A 15 -59.61 -3.35 -19.16
N ALA A 16 -60.03 -2.17 -18.82
CA ALA A 16 -59.86 -1.42 -17.55
C ALA A 16 -58.49 -1.25 -16.91
N LEU A 17 -58.10 -0.01 -16.92
CA LEU A 17 -57.22 0.78 -16.05
C LEU A 17 -57.12 0.28 -14.60
N ALA A 18 -55.91 0.15 -14.14
CA ALA A 18 -55.54 0.46 -12.76
C ALA A 18 -54.19 1.24 -12.78
N THR A 19 -54.29 2.52 -12.74
CA THR A 19 -53.22 3.45 -12.42
C THR A 19 -52.86 3.32 -10.94
N ALA A 20 -51.86 2.56 -10.61
CA ALA A 20 -51.21 2.62 -9.33
C ALA A 20 -49.99 3.60 -9.48
N CYS A 21 -50.18 4.83 -9.12
CA CYS A 21 -49.09 5.74 -8.83
C CYS A 21 -48.38 5.25 -7.56
N SER A 22 -47.33 4.46 -7.75
CA SER A 22 -46.33 4.25 -6.72
C SER A 22 -45.31 5.39 -6.85
N SER A 23 -45.43 6.38 -6.00
CA SER A 23 -44.36 7.35 -5.70
C SER A 23 -43.22 6.55 -5.05
N GLY A 24 -42.38 5.95 -5.87
CA GLY A 24 -41.13 5.40 -5.44
C GLY A 24 -40.18 6.58 -5.19
N ASP A 25 -39.86 6.78 -3.92
CA ASP A 25 -38.70 7.59 -3.53
C ASP A 25 -37.50 7.09 -4.33
N ALA A 26 -37.03 7.91 -5.24
CA ALA A 26 -35.74 7.70 -5.90
C ALA A 26 -34.67 7.81 -4.81
N ALA A 27 -34.20 6.66 -4.34
CA ALA A 27 -32.99 6.61 -3.56
C ALA A 27 -31.90 7.36 -4.33
N PRO A 28 -31.14 8.25 -3.69
CA PRO A 28 -30.05 8.96 -4.35
C PRO A 28 -29.13 7.90 -4.93
N ALA A 29 -28.84 7.99 -6.22
CA ALA A 29 -27.83 7.17 -6.88
C ALA A 29 -26.50 7.41 -6.15
N GLY A 30 -26.18 6.53 -5.23
CA GLY A 30 -24.93 6.49 -4.56
C GLY A 30 -23.84 6.34 -5.62
N GLY A 31 -23.02 7.36 -5.78
CA GLY A 31 -21.91 7.33 -6.70
C GLY A 31 -21.06 6.11 -6.42
N SER A 32 -20.94 5.26 -7.45
CA SER A 32 -20.00 4.15 -7.45
C SER A 32 -18.58 4.69 -7.54
N GLY A 33 -18.11 5.34 -6.48
CA GLY A 33 -16.68 5.53 -6.28
C GLY A 33 -16.03 4.16 -6.13
N PRO A 34 -14.77 4.00 -6.52
CA PRO A 34 -14.09 2.74 -6.30
C PRO A 34 -14.20 2.40 -4.82
N ALA A 35 -14.58 1.14 -4.52
CA ALA A 35 -14.75 0.68 -3.16
C ALA A 35 -13.46 0.99 -2.37
N THR A 36 -13.53 1.95 -1.46
CA THR A 36 -12.42 2.26 -0.57
C THR A 36 -12.39 1.13 0.45
N TYR A 37 -11.39 0.26 0.34
CA TYR A 37 -11.14 -0.74 1.37
C TYR A 37 -10.64 -0.01 2.60
N ASP A 38 -11.50 0.19 3.57
CA ASP A 38 -11.10 0.63 4.91
C ASP A 38 -10.40 -0.55 5.59
N LEU A 39 -9.06 -0.53 5.52
CA LEU A 39 -8.27 -1.52 6.23
C LEU A 39 -8.45 -1.28 7.74
N PRO A 40 -8.72 -2.33 8.53
CA PRO A 40 -8.85 -2.19 9.97
C PRO A 40 -7.59 -1.54 10.57
N ALA A 41 -7.78 -0.75 11.62
CA ALA A 41 -6.67 -0.13 12.33
C ALA A 41 -5.62 -1.19 12.70
N ARG A 42 -4.36 -0.94 12.31
CA ARG A 42 -3.29 -1.91 12.52
C ARG A 42 -2.87 -1.89 13.98
N THR A 43 -2.84 -3.05 14.59
CA THR A 43 -2.39 -3.19 15.98
C THR A 43 -0.92 -2.79 16.10
N ALA A 44 -0.60 -1.95 17.07
CA ALA A 44 0.78 -1.65 17.43
C ALA A 44 1.50 -2.92 17.90
N ARG A 45 2.74 -3.10 17.47
CA ARG A 45 3.57 -4.22 17.91
C ARG A 45 4.28 -3.85 19.23
N PRO A 46 4.70 -4.81 20.06
CA PRO A 46 5.41 -4.50 21.31
C PRO A 46 6.60 -3.56 21.12
N GLY A 47 6.62 -2.45 21.86
CA GLY A 47 7.66 -1.43 21.82
C GLY A 47 7.69 -0.59 20.55
N GLU A 48 6.65 -0.64 19.72
CA GLU A 48 6.49 0.17 18.52
C GLU A 48 5.72 1.45 18.83
N THR A 49 6.22 2.57 18.35
CA THR A 49 5.46 3.81 18.27
C THR A 49 4.67 3.82 16.97
N VAL A 50 3.35 3.87 17.06
CA VAL A 50 2.48 4.01 15.90
C VAL A 50 2.66 5.40 15.32
N LEU A 51 2.88 5.46 14.01
CA LEU A 51 3.02 6.72 13.28
C LEU A 51 1.84 6.90 12.33
N HIS A 52 1.23 8.09 12.40
CA HIS A 52 0.17 8.52 11.49
C HIS A 52 0.74 9.59 10.54
N ARG A 53 1.62 9.16 9.63
CA ARG A 53 2.27 10.07 8.68
C ARG A 53 1.54 10.07 7.35
N PRO A 54 1.51 11.23 6.64
CA PRO A 54 0.97 11.27 5.29
C PRO A 54 1.69 10.28 4.38
N THR A 55 0.94 9.65 3.50
CA THR A 55 1.49 8.83 2.42
C THR A 55 2.26 9.72 1.45
N VAL A 56 3.48 9.33 1.11
CA VAL A 56 4.28 9.99 0.08
C VAL A 56 4.35 9.11 -1.16
N ARG A 57 4.68 9.70 -2.30
CA ARG A 57 4.80 9.00 -3.58
C ARG A 57 6.18 9.20 -4.18
N SER A 58 6.66 8.15 -4.83
CA SER A 58 7.84 8.17 -5.69
C SER A 58 7.56 7.28 -6.90
N GLY A 59 7.41 7.89 -8.06
CA GLY A 59 6.91 7.20 -9.25
C GLY A 59 5.51 6.63 -9.02
N ASP A 60 5.32 5.39 -9.45
CA ASP A 60 4.06 4.66 -9.32
C ASP A 60 3.87 4.01 -7.94
N MET A 61 4.80 4.21 -7.02
CA MET A 61 4.72 3.65 -5.66
C MET A 61 4.31 4.70 -4.63
N ALA A 62 3.45 4.29 -3.70
CA ALA A 62 3.03 5.05 -2.54
C ALA A 62 3.57 4.38 -1.25
N PHE A 63 4.03 5.20 -0.33
CA PHE A 63 4.71 4.78 0.90
C PHE A 63 4.07 5.39 2.12
N THR A 64 3.71 4.54 3.09
CA THR A 64 3.14 4.97 4.36
C THR A 64 3.90 4.33 5.51
N VAL A 65 4.60 5.14 6.30
CA VAL A 65 5.21 4.66 7.54
C VAL A 65 4.14 4.58 8.61
N ILE A 66 3.97 3.39 9.18
CA ILE A 66 2.92 3.07 10.15
C ILE A 66 3.44 2.75 11.54
N GLY A 67 4.75 2.49 11.68
CA GLY A 67 5.35 2.18 12.96
C GLY A 67 6.86 2.40 12.97
N LEU A 68 7.37 2.75 14.14
CA LEU A 68 8.79 2.97 14.41
C LEU A 68 9.16 2.32 15.73
N ARG A 69 10.24 1.56 15.75
CA ARG A 69 10.88 1.08 16.97
C ARG A 69 12.37 1.31 16.90
N GLY A 70 12.86 2.15 17.78
CA GLY A 70 14.30 2.43 17.93
C GLY A 70 14.91 1.76 19.15
N ARG A 71 16.21 1.98 19.35
CA ARG A 71 16.99 1.58 20.52
C ARG A 71 16.95 0.07 20.84
N MET A 72 16.89 -0.76 19.80
CA MET A 72 16.92 -2.20 20.00
C MET A 72 18.37 -2.67 20.03
N ASN A 73 18.69 -3.54 21.00
CA ASN A 73 20.03 -4.08 21.21
C ASN A 73 20.19 -5.48 20.60
N THR A 74 19.17 -5.98 19.95
CA THR A 74 19.21 -7.31 19.34
C THR A 74 18.10 -7.47 18.30
N VAL A 75 18.36 -8.32 17.32
CA VAL A 75 17.37 -8.91 16.42
C VAL A 75 17.24 -10.39 16.78
N ALA A 76 16.04 -10.80 17.18
CA ALA A 76 15.77 -12.19 17.49
C ALA A 76 15.79 -13.04 16.21
N GLY A 77 16.72 -13.96 16.12
CA GLY A 77 16.83 -14.96 15.08
C GLY A 77 16.16 -16.28 15.48
N SER A 78 16.14 -17.24 14.56
CA SER A 78 15.60 -18.58 14.81
C SER A 78 16.53 -19.46 15.65
N HIS A 79 17.82 -19.17 15.67
CA HIS A 79 18.84 -19.96 16.37
C HIS A 79 19.58 -19.15 17.43
N ALA A 80 19.76 -17.85 17.22
CA ALA A 80 20.41 -16.95 18.15
C ALA A 80 19.95 -15.52 17.91
N ASP A 81 20.05 -14.71 18.97
CA ASP A 81 19.87 -13.27 18.88
C ASP A 81 21.15 -12.64 18.33
N VAL A 82 21.01 -11.70 17.40
CA VAL A 82 22.12 -10.98 16.78
C VAL A 82 22.16 -9.55 17.27
N PRO A 83 23.26 -9.12 17.91
CA PRO A 83 23.42 -7.74 18.35
C PRO A 83 23.77 -6.83 17.17
N PRO A 84 23.41 -5.52 17.21
CA PRO A 84 23.91 -4.52 16.29
C PRO A 84 25.34 -4.10 16.63
N GLU A 85 26.02 -3.44 15.71
CA GLU A 85 27.26 -2.69 16.02
C GLU A 85 26.92 -1.46 16.89
N GLY A 86 25.79 -0.83 16.67
CA GLY A 86 25.27 0.30 17.44
C GLY A 86 23.93 0.03 18.08
N GLN A 87 22.86 0.30 17.37
CA GLN A 87 21.48 0.01 17.75
C GLN A 87 20.65 -0.28 16.50
N PHE A 88 19.70 -1.20 16.60
CA PHE A 88 18.74 -1.37 15.54
C PHE A 88 17.58 -0.38 15.65
N ILE A 89 17.21 0.16 14.48
CA ILE A 89 15.96 0.89 14.25
C ILE A 89 15.14 0.07 13.26
N ARG A 90 13.89 -0.22 13.61
CA ARG A 90 12.93 -0.87 12.73
C ARG A 90 11.85 0.13 12.32
N ILE A 91 11.65 0.24 11.02
CA ILE A 91 10.57 1.04 10.43
C ILE A 91 9.57 0.09 9.77
N ARG A 92 8.32 0.19 10.17
CA ARG A 92 7.22 -0.56 9.59
C ARG A 92 6.58 0.27 8.49
N LEU A 93 6.64 -0.26 7.28
CA LEU A 93 6.28 0.43 6.06
C LEU A 93 5.17 -0.30 5.31
N VAL A 94 4.23 0.46 4.76
CA VAL A 94 3.30 -0.01 3.74
C VAL A 94 3.75 0.54 2.40
N VAL A 95 3.93 -0.35 1.45
CA VAL A 95 4.24 -0.04 0.05
C VAL A 95 3.03 -0.42 -0.79
N GLU A 96 2.56 0.49 -1.62
CA GLU A 96 1.45 0.26 -2.54
C GLU A 96 1.89 0.61 -3.96
N ASN A 97 1.69 -0.31 -4.89
CA ASN A 97 1.86 -0.01 -6.30
C ASN A 97 0.56 0.59 -6.84
N THR A 98 0.57 1.88 -7.12
CA THR A 98 -0.55 2.65 -7.67
C THR A 98 -0.52 2.73 -9.19
N GLY A 99 0.51 2.14 -9.82
CA GLY A 99 0.67 2.03 -11.26
C GLY A 99 -0.21 0.92 -11.85
N ARG A 100 -0.13 0.77 -13.17
CA ARG A 100 -0.94 -0.20 -13.93
C ARG A 100 -0.26 -1.53 -14.18
N ILE A 101 1.04 -1.62 -13.91
CA ILE A 101 1.85 -2.82 -14.13
C ILE A 101 2.52 -3.23 -12.83
N THR A 102 3.02 -4.46 -12.78
CA THR A 102 3.89 -4.90 -11.70
C THR A 102 5.16 -4.06 -11.66
N SER A 103 5.54 -3.61 -10.47
CA SER A 103 6.74 -2.81 -10.23
C SER A 103 7.56 -3.42 -9.11
N THR A 104 8.89 -3.42 -9.29
CA THR A 104 9.81 -3.98 -8.29
C THR A 104 10.13 -2.96 -7.21
N PHE A 105 9.87 -3.30 -5.98
CA PHE A 105 10.32 -2.54 -4.80
C PHE A 105 11.68 -3.09 -4.33
N ASP A 106 12.72 -2.24 -4.31
CA ASP A 106 14.05 -2.57 -3.82
C ASP A 106 14.28 -1.96 -2.45
N THR A 107 14.35 -2.79 -1.40
CA THR A 107 14.54 -2.34 -0.01
C THR A 107 15.89 -1.67 0.21
N ARG A 108 16.93 -2.06 -0.56
CA ARG A 108 18.29 -1.50 -0.45
C ARG A 108 18.38 -0.03 -0.84
N LYS A 109 17.39 0.47 -1.58
CA LYS A 109 17.29 1.86 -2.01
C LYS A 109 16.61 2.77 -0.97
N GLN A 110 16.00 2.19 0.06
CA GLN A 110 15.28 2.94 1.09
C GLN A 110 16.25 3.38 2.19
N LEU A 111 16.34 4.67 2.47
CA LEU A 111 17.41 5.22 3.30
C LEU A 111 16.84 5.83 4.57
N LEU A 112 17.42 5.51 5.73
CA LEU A 112 17.15 6.22 6.96
C LEU A 112 17.99 7.50 6.99
N VAL A 113 17.34 8.64 7.18
CA VAL A 113 17.98 9.96 7.33
C VAL A 113 17.96 10.33 8.80
N ALA A 114 19.11 10.59 9.36
CA ALA A 114 19.27 11.04 10.73
C ALA A 114 19.09 12.56 10.86
N SER A 115 18.84 13.03 12.09
CA SER A 115 18.65 14.45 12.37
C SER A 115 19.91 15.31 12.13
N ASP A 116 21.08 14.69 12.11
CA ASP A 116 22.36 15.30 11.79
C ASP A 116 22.72 15.24 10.30
N GLY A 117 21.79 14.74 9.45
CA GLY A 117 21.95 14.64 8.01
C GLY A 117 22.65 13.37 7.52
N ARG A 118 23.19 12.53 8.41
CA ARG A 118 23.75 11.23 8.00
C ARG A 118 22.68 10.34 7.43
N VAL A 119 23.08 9.46 6.51
CA VAL A 119 22.18 8.56 5.79
C VAL A 119 22.65 7.12 5.98
N PHE A 120 21.73 6.24 6.30
CA PHE A 120 22.00 4.82 6.55
C PHE A 120 21.20 3.94 5.58
N ARG A 121 21.85 2.86 5.13
CA ARG A 121 21.19 1.83 4.33
C ARG A 121 20.56 0.78 5.23
N PRO A 122 19.56 0.03 4.75
CA PRO A 122 19.05 -1.13 5.47
C PRO A 122 20.16 -2.13 5.78
N ASP A 123 20.11 -2.68 6.97
CA ASP A 123 20.95 -3.79 7.39
C ASP A 123 20.41 -5.09 6.81
N LEU A 124 21.14 -5.65 5.83
CA LEU A 124 20.67 -6.82 5.08
C LEU A 124 20.69 -8.09 5.91
N ASP A 125 21.57 -8.21 6.90
CA ASP A 125 21.63 -9.37 7.79
C ASP A 125 20.41 -9.38 8.73
N ALA A 126 20.07 -8.25 9.34
CA ALA A 126 18.85 -8.09 10.12
C ALA A 126 17.59 -8.34 9.27
N MET A 127 17.57 -7.82 8.03
CA MET A 127 16.48 -8.07 7.08
C MET A 127 16.33 -9.57 6.79
N LEU A 128 17.42 -10.28 6.54
CA LEU A 128 17.44 -11.72 6.29
C LEU A 128 16.96 -12.52 7.50
N ILE A 129 17.49 -12.22 8.69
CA ILE A 129 17.09 -12.84 9.96
C ILE A 129 15.58 -12.70 10.19
N ARG A 130 15.02 -11.53 9.86
CA ARG A 130 13.59 -11.22 9.99
C ARG A 130 12.77 -11.64 8.77
N ARG A 131 13.37 -12.36 7.82
CA ARG A 131 12.74 -12.86 6.58
C ARG A 131 12.06 -11.73 5.78
N GLN A 132 12.67 -10.56 5.80
CA GLN A 132 12.22 -9.44 4.97
C GLN A 132 12.90 -9.53 3.61
N PRO A 133 12.16 -9.38 2.49
CA PRO A 133 12.74 -9.45 1.17
C PRO A 133 13.63 -8.22 0.90
N THR A 134 14.73 -8.41 0.18
CA THR A 134 15.58 -7.32 -0.32
C THR A 134 15.02 -6.72 -1.61
N SER A 135 14.18 -7.47 -2.31
CA SER A 135 13.45 -7.04 -3.50
C SER A 135 12.12 -7.76 -3.56
N LEU A 136 11.06 -7.07 -4.00
CA LEU A 136 9.71 -7.61 -4.07
C LEU A 136 8.98 -7.04 -5.26
N ASP A 137 8.42 -7.91 -6.10
CA ASP A 137 7.54 -7.52 -7.17
C ASP A 137 6.13 -7.27 -6.63
N VAL A 138 5.65 -6.04 -6.77
CA VAL A 138 4.35 -5.58 -6.30
C VAL A 138 3.44 -5.39 -7.50
N GLY A 139 2.39 -6.19 -7.59
CA GLY A 139 1.39 -6.10 -8.65
C GLY A 139 0.63 -4.77 -8.62
N SER A 140 -0.02 -4.41 -9.72
CA SER A 140 -0.88 -3.21 -9.81
C SER A 140 -1.97 -3.24 -8.74
N GLY A 141 -2.12 -2.16 -7.97
CA GLY A 141 -3.09 -2.04 -6.88
C GLY A 141 -2.76 -2.88 -5.64
N VAL A 142 -1.65 -3.63 -5.65
CA VAL A 142 -1.26 -4.46 -4.51
C VAL A 142 -0.57 -3.60 -3.45
N ARG A 143 -0.92 -3.89 -2.20
CA ARG A 143 -0.38 -3.25 -1.01
C ARG A 143 0.32 -4.28 -0.15
N VAL A 144 1.57 -4.00 0.25
CA VAL A 144 2.42 -4.88 1.04
C VAL A 144 2.89 -4.16 2.30
N GLU A 145 2.85 -4.85 3.41
CA GLU A 145 3.43 -4.38 4.67
C GLU A 145 4.75 -5.11 4.93
N MET A 146 5.78 -4.37 5.31
CA MET A 146 7.09 -4.91 5.63
C MET A 146 7.83 -4.09 6.68
N ASP A 147 8.90 -4.65 7.22
CA ASP A 147 9.81 -3.98 8.15
C ASP A 147 11.14 -3.70 7.45
N LEU A 148 11.63 -2.47 7.58
CA LEU A 148 12.98 -2.08 7.23
C LEU A 148 13.82 -1.99 8.51
N TRP A 149 15.01 -2.57 8.49
CA TRP A 149 15.91 -2.63 9.63
C TRP A 149 17.18 -1.87 9.31
N TYR A 150 17.65 -1.06 10.26
CA TYR A 150 18.86 -0.25 10.14
C TYR A 150 19.73 -0.43 11.38
N ASP A 151 21.01 -0.77 11.20
CA ASP A 151 22.00 -0.66 12.27
C ASP A 151 22.65 0.72 12.20
N VAL A 152 22.53 1.47 13.29
CA VAL A 152 23.02 2.85 13.36
C VAL A 152 23.75 3.09 14.68
N PRO A 153 24.71 4.01 14.74
CA PRO A 153 25.35 4.40 16.00
C PRO A 153 24.31 4.80 17.07
N ARG A 154 24.59 4.46 18.34
CA ARG A 154 23.64 4.61 19.47
C ARG A 154 23.11 6.03 19.68
N GLN A 155 23.88 7.05 19.31
CA GLN A 155 23.51 8.47 19.46
C GLN A 155 22.66 8.99 18.30
N VAL A 156 22.46 8.20 17.24
CA VAL A 156 21.67 8.61 16.09
C VAL A 156 20.21 8.76 16.48
N LYS A 157 19.62 9.87 16.05
CA LYS A 157 18.18 10.12 16.10
C LYS A 157 17.66 10.13 14.67
N GLU A 158 16.64 9.34 14.43
CA GLU A 158 15.96 9.27 13.16
C GLU A 158 15.14 10.55 12.89
N ALA A 159 15.21 11.04 11.65
CA ALA A 159 14.46 12.23 11.21
C ALA A 159 13.45 11.87 10.10
N ALA A 160 13.87 11.08 9.11
CA ALA A 160 13.03 10.70 8.00
C ALA A 160 13.40 9.32 7.44
N LEU A 161 12.44 8.69 6.80
CA LEU A 161 12.66 7.60 5.86
C LEU A 161 12.62 8.20 4.45
N ARG A 162 13.75 8.13 3.74
CA ARG A 162 13.86 8.53 2.33
C ARG A 162 13.54 7.33 1.47
N VAL A 163 12.50 7.45 0.67
CA VAL A 163 11.97 6.37 -0.17
C VAL A 163 12.13 6.68 -1.65
N VAL A 164 12.28 5.61 -2.42
CA VAL A 164 12.27 5.66 -3.89
C VAL A 164 11.48 4.47 -4.41
N GLY A 165 10.60 4.72 -5.37
CA GLY A 165 9.87 3.69 -6.08
C GLY A 165 10.64 3.12 -7.27
N SER A 166 9.97 2.34 -8.08
CA SER A 166 10.50 1.90 -9.37
C SER A 166 10.26 2.96 -10.43
N PRO A 167 11.10 3.00 -11.47
CA PRO A 167 10.82 3.79 -12.65
C PRO A 167 9.46 3.43 -13.25
N THR A 168 8.72 4.45 -13.68
CA THR A 168 7.53 4.25 -14.52
C THR A 168 7.94 3.58 -15.83
N MET A 169 7.09 2.74 -16.39
CA MET A 169 7.36 2.06 -17.66
C MET A 169 7.83 3.05 -18.74
N GLY A 170 9.00 2.79 -19.32
CA GLY A 170 9.63 3.65 -20.31
C GLY A 170 10.49 4.79 -19.76
N ALA A 171 10.56 4.98 -18.45
CA ALA A 171 11.49 5.92 -17.83
C ALA A 171 12.91 5.33 -17.75
N ALA A 172 13.92 6.13 -18.11
CA ALA A 172 15.32 5.71 -18.09
C ALA A 172 15.98 5.83 -16.70
N ALA A 173 15.34 6.52 -15.75
CA ALA A 173 15.90 6.81 -14.44
C ALA A 173 14.91 6.50 -13.33
N ASP A 174 15.44 6.28 -12.12
CA ASP A 174 14.63 6.17 -10.91
C ASP A 174 13.79 7.45 -10.72
N PRO A 175 12.58 7.34 -10.16
CA PRO A 175 11.74 8.49 -9.84
C PRO A 175 12.38 9.33 -8.73
N PRO A 176 11.92 10.58 -8.54
CA PRO A 176 12.40 11.43 -7.45
C PRO A 176 12.26 10.76 -6.08
N LEU A 177 13.25 10.99 -5.23
CA LEU A 177 13.22 10.59 -3.83
C LEU A 177 12.11 11.37 -3.08
N ALA A 178 11.48 10.72 -2.09
CA ALA A 178 10.52 11.35 -1.21
C ALA A 178 10.84 11.03 0.25
N ASP A 179 10.67 11.99 1.14
CA ASP A 179 10.96 11.83 2.56
C ASP A 179 9.68 11.72 3.38
N VAL A 180 9.56 10.66 4.19
CA VAL A 180 8.54 10.51 5.23
C VAL A 180 9.16 10.91 6.56
N ARG A 181 8.69 11.99 7.19
CA ARG A 181 9.18 12.41 8.51
C ARG A 181 8.82 11.37 9.57
N LEU A 182 9.75 11.08 10.49
CA LEU A 182 9.58 10.09 11.57
C LEU A 182 9.31 10.75 12.92
N GLY A 183 9.84 11.94 13.14
CA GLY A 183 9.65 12.75 14.34
C GLY A 183 8.74 13.95 14.12
#